data_f376fb65d2da9075136e080faf00b632
#
_entry.id   f376fb65d2da9075136e080faf00b632
#
_cell.length_a   1.000
_cell.length_b   1.000
_cell.length_c   1.000
_cell.angle_alpha   90.00
_cell.angle_beta   90.00
_cell.angle_gamma   90.00
#
_symmetry.space_group_name_H-M   'P 1'
#
loop_
_entity.id
_entity.type
_entity.pdbx_description
1 polymer ?
#
loop_
_entity_poly.entity_id
_entity_poly.type
_entity_poly.pdbx_seq_one_letter_code
_entity_poly.pdbx_strand_id
1 'polypeptide(L)'
;MTLVGSVLIALLALGFDLLLAKVEKRLVNREVTPKRNPLKLVGIAILALLITLFFVLLPKKAKDIHIATKPMTESYILGQMLALLIEQDTGLSVRLTNGVGGGTSNIHPAMLRGGFDMYPEYTGTSWEAVLKHKDPYQDDKFTILE
;
A
#
# COMPACT_ATOMS: atom_id res chain seq x y z
N MET A 1 -8.49 7.40 5.89
CA MET A 1 -8.46 7.36 4.40
C MET A 1 -9.54 6.47 3.77
N THR A 2 -10.30 5.71 4.52
CA THR A 2 -11.35 4.80 4.03
C THR A 2 -12.64 5.50 3.58
N LEU A 3 -13.00 6.63 4.20
CA LEU A 3 -14.23 7.38 3.87
C LEU A 3 -14.22 8.02 2.47
N VAL A 4 -13.07 8.51 2.00
CA VAL A 4 -12.97 9.13 0.66
C VAL A 4 -13.10 8.06 -0.43
N GLY A 5 -12.52 6.86 -0.21
CA GLY A 5 -12.63 5.74 -1.16
C GLY A 5 -14.07 5.22 -1.27
N SER A 6 -14.79 5.09 -0.14
CA SER A 6 -16.17 4.62 -0.15
C SER A 6 -17.13 5.61 -0.80
N VAL A 7 -16.94 6.92 -0.62
CA VAL A 7 -17.72 7.95 -1.30
C VAL A 7 -17.49 7.93 -2.82
N LEU A 8 -16.24 7.73 -3.25
CA LEU A 8 -15.91 7.65 -4.69
C LEU A 8 -16.56 6.43 -5.34
N ILE A 9 -16.53 5.27 -4.67
CA ILE A 9 -17.16 4.03 -5.15
C ILE A 9 -18.69 4.20 -5.21
N ALA A 10 -19.30 4.83 -4.21
CA ALA A 10 -20.74 5.10 -4.19
C ALA A 10 -21.16 6.03 -5.34
N LEU A 11 -20.39 7.08 -5.63
CA LEU A 11 -20.65 7.99 -6.75
C LEU A 11 -20.48 7.29 -8.10
N LEU A 12 -19.48 6.40 -8.24
CA LEU A 12 -19.30 5.59 -9.45
C LEU A 12 -20.47 4.62 -9.64
N ALA A 13 -20.92 3.94 -8.58
CA ALA A 13 -22.06 3.03 -8.64
C ALA A 13 -23.35 3.79 -9.05
N LEU A 14 -23.60 4.94 -8.43
CA LEU A 14 -24.76 5.79 -8.78
C LEU A 14 -24.71 6.28 -10.24
N GLY A 15 -23.52 6.66 -10.71
CA GLY A 15 -23.30 7.06 -12.11
C GLY A 15 -23.56 5.91 -13.09
N PHE A 16 -23.16 4.70 -12.71
CA PHE A 16 -23.39 3.50 -13.51
C PHE A 16 -24.87 3.10 -13.56
N ASP A 17 -25.58 3.20 -12.44
CA ASP A 17 -27.03 2.95 -12.36
C ASP A 17 -27.83 3.95 -13.19
N LEU A 18 -27.48 5.23 -13.15
CA LEU A 18 -28.11 6.26 -13.98
C LEU A 18 -27.85 6.05 -15.47
N LEU A 19 -26.66 5.56 -15.83
CA LEU A 19 -26.33 5.19 -17.21
C LEU A 19 -27.15 3.97 -17.66
N LEU A 20 -27.24 2.92 -16.84
CA LEU A 20 -28.03 1.72 -17.13
C LEU A 20 -29.51 2.05 -17.26
N ALA A 21 -30.09 2.83 -16.33
CA ALA A 21 -31.47 3.26 -16.39
C ALA A 21 -31.79 4.08 -17.67
N LYS A 22 -30.82 4.90 -18.13
CA LYS A 22 -30.93 5.67 -19.36
C LYS A 22 -30.84 4.80 -20.62
N VAL A 23 -30.05 3.72 -20.56
CA VAL A 23 -29.94 2.70 -21.64
C VAL A 23 -31.21 1.85 -21.69
N GLU A 24 -31.70 1.39 -20.54
CA GLU A 24 -32.94 0.61 -20.41
C GLU A 24 -34.16 1.38 -20.92
N LYS A 25 -34.33 2.65 -20.50
CA LYS A 25 -35.40 3.52 -20.98
C LYS A 25 -35.35 3.76 -22.50
N ARG A 26 -34.16 3.68 -23.10
CA ARG A 26 -33.96 3.80 -24.57
C ARG A 26 -34.17 2.49 -25.33
N LEU A 27 -34.02 1.34 -24.66
CA LEU A 27 -34.26 0.02 -25.25
C LEU A 27 -35.74 -0.36 -25.20
N VAL A 28 -36.45 0.01 -24.13
CA VAL A 28 -37.87 -0.28 -23.93
C VAL A 28 -38.76 0.67 -24.78
N ASN A 29 -38.37 1.93 -24.99
CA ASN A 29 -39.13 2.89 -25.84
C ASN A 29 -38.71 2.83 -27.31
N ARG A 30 -38.56 1.66 -27.89
CA ARG A 30 -38.18 1.44 -29.29
C ARG A 30 -39.37 1.47 -30.24
N GLU A 31 -40.09 2.59 -30.29
CA GLU A 31 -41.08 2.81 -31.38
C GLU A 31 -40.91 4.14 -32.18
N VAL A 32 -39.77 4.81 -32.08
CA VAL A 32 -39.47 5.89 -33.06
C VAL A 32 -37.97 5.89 -33.31
N THR A 33 -37.58 5.53 -34.51
CA THR A 33 -36.18 5.53 -34.98
C THR A 33 -35.62 6.94 -35.14
N PRO A 34 -34.70 7.43 -34.26
CA PRO A 34 -33.76 8.46 -34.67
C PRO A 34 -32.55 7.75 -35.30
N LYS A 35 -32.20 8.16 -36.50
CA LYS A 35 -31.04 7.77 -37.29
C LYS A 35 -29.78 7.93 -36.42
N ARG A 36 -29.41 6.87 -35.69
CA ARG A 36 -28.23 6.86 -34.80
C ARG A 36 -26.99 6.72 -35.68
N ASN A 37 -26.13 7.74 -35.69
CA ASN A 37 -24.81 7.63 -36.30
C ASN A 37 -23.99 6.59 -35.54
N PRO A 38 -23.74 5.38 -36.09
CA PRO A 38 -22.97 4.35 -35.40
C PRO A 38 -21.56 4.81 -35.07
N LEU A 39 -21.04 5.79 -35.83
CA LEU A 39 -19.73 6.40 -35.58
C LEU A 39 -19.61 7.03 -34.19
N LYS A 40 -20.68 7.65 -33.64
CA LYS A 40 -20.65 8.26 -32.29
C LYS A 40 -20.59 7.24 -31.18
N LEU A 41 -21.24 6.10 -31.35
CA LEU A 41 -21.20 4.99 -30.37
C LEU A 41 -19.82 4.32 -30.34
N VAL A 42 -19.24 4.09 -31.51
CA VAL A 42 -17.86 3.58 -31.65
C VAL A 42 -16.86 4.55 -31.04
N GLY A 43 -17.01 5.85 -31.27
CA GLY A 43 -16.15 6.87 -30.68
C GLY A 43 -16.19 6.88 -29.14
N ILE A 44 -17.38 6.74 -28.53
CA ILE A 44 -17.53 6.66 -27.08
C ILE A 44 -16.91 5.37 -26.50
N ALA A 45 -17.08 4.24 -27.21
CA ALA A 45 -16.48 2.98 -26.80
C ALA A 45 -14.93 3.01 -26.85
N ILE A 46 -14.37 3.61 -27.91
CA ILE A 46 -12.92 3.81 -28.04
C ILE A 46 -12.40 4.74 -26.95
N LEU A 47 -13.09 5.84 -26.68
CA LEU A 47 -12.70 6.77 -25.60
C LEU A 47 -12.73 6.09 -24.22
N ALA A 48 -13.75 5.30 -23.92
CA ALA A 48 -13.84 4.54 -22.68
C ALA A 48 -12.69 3.51 -22.57
N LEU A 49 -12.36 2.83 -23.67
CA LEU A 49 -11.26 1.88 -23.73
C LEU A 49 -9.90 2.57 -23.51
N LEU A 50 -9.69 3.75 -24.11
CA LEU A 50 -8.47 4.55 -23.92
C LEU A 50 -8.34 5.05 -22.48
N ILE A 51 -9.42 5.46 -21.83
CA ILE A 51 -9.42 5.89 -20.44
C ILE A 51 -9.09 4.72 -19.52
N THR A 52 -9.69 3.53 -19.72
CA THR A 52 -9.37 2.35 -18.93
C THR A 52 -7.93 1.90 -19.13
N LEU A 53 -7.43 1.91 -20.36
CA LEU A 53 -6.05 1.60 -20.68
C LEU A 53 -5.07 2.60 -20.03
N PHE A 54 -5.41 3.89 -20.04
CA PHE A 54 -4.63 4.93 -19.37
C PHE A 54 -4.51 4.66 -17.86
N PHE A 55 -5.61 4.32 -17.17
CA PHE A 55 -5.58 3.99 -15.74
C PHE A 55 -4.82 2.69 -15.42
N VAL A 56 -4.84 1.71 -16.33
CA VAL A 56 -4.08 0.46 -16.17
C VAL A 56 -2.58 0.67 -16.38
N LEU A 57 -2.21 1.56 -17.32
CA LEU A 57 -0.81 1.88 -17.63
C LEU A 57 -0.20 2.93 -16.69
N LEU A 58 -1.00 3.59 -15.83
CA LEU A 58 -0.43 4.45 -14.79
C LEU A 58 0.50 3.61 -13.91
N PRO A 59 1.78 4.03 -13.75
CA PRO A 59 2.71 3.31 -12.89
C PRO A 59 2.12 3.25 -11.48
N LYS A 60 1.85 2.05 -10.98
CA LYS A 60 1.51 1.85 -9.57
C LYS A 60 2.70 2.33 -8.77
N LYS A 61 2.51 3.35 -7.93
CA LYS A 61 3.54 3.84 -7.03
C LYS A 61 4.08 2.63 -6.26
N ALA A 62 5.35 2.33 -6.41
CA ALA A 62 5.99 1.25 -5.64
C ALA A 62 5.67 1.48 -4.17
N LYS A 63 5.32 0.41 -3.45
CA LYS A 63 5.04 0.51 -2.01
C LYS A 63 6.35 0.90 -1.33
N ASP A 64 6.38 2.07 -0.70
CA ASP A 64 7.54 2.49 0.07
C ASP A 64 7.72 1.53 1.25
N ILE A 65 8.92 0.98 1.41
CA ILE A 65 9.30 0.24 2.61
C ILE A 65 9.57 1.24 3.72
N HIS A 66 8.86 1.12 4.83
CA HIS A 66 8.99 2.05 5.94
C HIS A 66 9.85 1.44 7.05
N ILE A 67 11.06 1.97 7.21
CA ILE A 67 12.04 1.54 8.21
C ILE A 67 12.02 2.51 9.39
N ALA A 68 11.94 1.99 10.61
CA ALA A 68 12.13 2.75 11.84
C ALA A 68 13.51 2.50 12.44
N THR A 69 14.08 3.50 13.14
CA THR A 69 15.31 3.34 13.92
C THR A 69 15.11 3.82 15.35
N LYS A 70 15.85 3.20 16.26
CA LYS A 70 15.94 3.65 17.65
C LYS A 70 16.77 4.95 17.75
N PRO A 71 16.66 5.75 18.83
CA PRO A 71 17.41 6.99 19.00
C PRO A 71 18.86 6.71 19.43
N MET A 72 19.58 5.93 18.64
CA MET A 72 20.99 5.55 18.85
C MET A 72 21.76 5.62 17.53
N THR A 73 22.97 6.14 17.55
CA THR A 73 23.79 6.38 16.37
C THR A 73 23.97 5.11 15.53
N GLU A 74 24.24 3.98 16.14
CA GLU A 74 24.39 2.69 15.46
C GLU A 74 23.09 2.26 14.75
N SER A 75 21.92 2.47 15.38
CA SER A 75 20.63 2.17 14.78
C SER A 75 20.34 3.04 13.55
N TYR A 76 20.80 4.30 13.57
CA TYR A 76 20.71 5.18 12.39
C TYR A 76 21.57 4.67 11.24
N ILE A 77 22.80 4.23 11.53
CA ILE A 77 23.70 3.68 10.52
C ILE A 77 23.09 2.41 9.92
N LEU A 78 22.64 1.49 10.76
CA LEU A 78 22.00 0.24 10.31
C LEU A 78 20.74 0.50 9.48
N GLY A 79 19.90 1.42 9.91
CA GLY A 79 18.71 1.82 9.15
C GLY A 79 19.05 2.40 7.78
N GLN A 80 20.09 3.24 7.71
CA GLN A 80 20.56 3.81 6.45
C GLN A 80 21.16 2.74 5.52
N MET A 81 21.94 1.81 6.08
CA MET A 81 22.49 0.70 5.30
C MET A 81 21.38 -0.19 4.71
N LEU A 82 20.36 -0.53 5.51
CA LEU A 82 19.20 -1.29 5.05
C LEU A 82 18.45 -0.56 3.95
N ALA A 83 18.25 0.76 4.10
CA ALA A 83 17.59 1.57 3.09
C ALA A 83 18.34 1.52 1.76
N LEU A 84 19.65 1.75 1.78
CA LEU A 84 20.50 1.71 0.58
C LEU A 84 20.49 0.34 -0.09
N LEU A 85 20.61 -0.74 0.67
CA LEU A 85 20.59 -2.11 0.13
C LEU A 85 19.25 -2.43 -0.53
N ILE A 86 18.14 -2.09 0.11
CA ILE A 86 16.81 -2.33 -0.44
C ILE A 86 16.61 -1.53 -1.73
N GLU A 87 16.96 -0.25 -1.74
CA GLU A 87 16.82 0.59 -2.93
C GLU A 87 17.71 0.11 -4.08
N GLN A 88 18.93 -0.30 -3.77
CA GLN A 88 19.89 -0.79 -4.76
C GLN A 88 19.48 -2.14 -5.38
N ASP A 89 19.04 -3.09 -4.54
CA ASP A 89 18.83 -4.48 -4.97
C ASP A 89 17.40 -4.73 -5.48
N THR A 90 16.42 -3.93 -5.04
CA THR A 90 15.01 -4.18 -5.35
C THR A 90 14.36 -3.09 -6.19
N GLY A 91 14.94 -1.89 -6.25
CA GLY A 91 14.34 -0.71 -6.87
C GLY A 91 13.09 -0.19 -6.14
N LEU A 92 12.81 -0.69 -4.92
CA LEU A 92 11.75 -0.16 -4.07
C LEU A 92 12.25 1.13 -3.41
N SER A 93 11.35 2.09 -3.19
CA SER A 93 11.68 3.28 -2.41
C SER A 93 11.60 2.98 -0.91
N VAL A 94 12.50 3.58 -0.14
CA VAL A 94 12.53 3.42 1.31
C VAL A 94 12.24 4.75 2.00
N ARG A 95 11.35 4.68 3.00
CA ARG A 95 11.11 5.77 3.93
C ARG A 95 11.74 5.45 5.27
N LEU A 96 12.68 6.27 5.71
CA LEU A 96 13.38 6.10 6.97
C LEU A 96 12.82 7.07 8.02
N THR A 97 12.36 6.53 9.16
CA THR A 97 11.99 7.31 10.34
C THR A 97 13.03 7.11 11.42
N ASN A 98 13.87 8.09 11.61
CA ASN A 98 14.96 8.04 12.57
C ASN A 98 14.51 8.44 13.98
N GLY A 99 15.07 7.75 14.98
CA GLY A 99 15.01 8.17 16.36
C GLY A 99 13.65 8.05 17.04
N VAL A 100 12.92 6.98 16.76
CA VAL A 100 11.62 6.74 17.41
C VAL A 100 11.82 6.61 18.92
N GLY A 101 11.31 7.58 19.67
CA GLY A 101 11.36 7.57 21.13
C GLY A 101 10.71 6.33 21.73
N GLY A 102 11.25 5.87 22.88
CA GLY A 102 10.81 4.61 23.51
C GLY A 102 11.35 3.34 22.83
N GLY A 103 12.06 3.46 21.72
CA GLY A 103 12.72 2.35 21.05
C GLY A 103 11.77 1.18 20.76
N THR A 104 12.20 -0.05 21.09
CA THR A 104 11.44 -1.29 20.85
C THR A 104 10.02 -1.25 21.39
N SER A 105 9.79 -0.63 22.53
CA SER A 105 8.46 -0.57 23.16
C SER A 105 7.43 0.21 22.33
N ASN A 106 7.88 1.15 21.50
CA ASN A 106 7.02 1.93 20.64
C ASN A 106 7.08 1.44 19.18
N ILE A 107 8.26 1.04 18.69
CA ILE A 107 8.45 0.61 17.31
C ILE A 107 7.73 -0.72 17.06
N HIS A 108 7.96 -1.72 17.92
CA HIS A 108 7.41 -3.06 17.69
C HIS A 108 5.87 -3.08 17.64
N PRO A 109 5.14 -2.48 18.59
CA PRO A 109 3.68 -2.38 18.49
C PRO A 109 3.21 -1.56 17.28
N ALA A 110 3.96 -0.53 16.87
CA ALA A 110 3.64 0.24 15.67
C ALA A 110 3.82 -0.60 14.40
N MET A 111 4.88 -1.42 14.32
CA MET A 111 5.12 -2.37 13.23
C MET A 111 3.98 -3.39 13.12
N LEU A 112 3.54 -3.98 14.24
CA LEU A 112 2.41 -4.92 14.26
C LEU A 112 1.10 -4.29 13.75
N ARG A 113 0.94 -2.97 13.87
CA ARG A 113 -0.20 -2.22 13.32
C ARG A 113 0.01 -1.71 11.89
N GLY A 114 1.14 -2.07 11.25
CA GLY A 114 1.48 -1.66 9.90
C GLY A 114 2.01 -0.23 9.79
N GLY A 115 2.47 0.37 10.89
CA GLY A 115 3.10 1.70 10.89
C GLY A 115 4.52 1.69 10.33
N PHE A 116 5.22 0.57 10.50
CA PHE A 116 6.55 0.29 9.97
C PHE A 116 6.56 -1.10 9.36
N ASP A 117 7.44 -1.34 8.39
CA ASP A 117 7.64 -2.65 7.78
C ASP A 117 8.81 -3.41 8.43
N MET A 118 9.84 -2.68 8.90
CA MET A 118 11.00 -3.26 9.59
C MET A 118 11.74 -2.26 10.47
N TYR A 119 12.57 -2.75 11.34
CA TYR A 119 13.54 -1.98 12.12
C TYR A 119 14.71 -2.87 12.57
N PRO A 120 15.94 -2.32 12.69
CA PRO A 120 17.06 -3.06 13.24
C PRO A 120 16.86 -3.28 14.73
N GLU A 121 17.00 -4.54 15.17
CA GLU A 121 16.85 -4.92 16.56
C GLU A 121 18.02 -5.79 17.02
N TYR A 122 18.29 -5.77 18.31
CA TYR A 122 19.32 -6.58 18.94
C TYR A 122 18.73 -7.87 19.49
N THR A 123 19.47 -8.96 19.36
CA THR A 123 19.02 -10.29 19.78
C THR A 123 18.60 -10.34 21.25
N GLY A 124 19.37 -9.75 22.16
CA GLY A 124 19.01 -9.66 23.58
C GLY A 124 17.71 -8.89 23.81
N THR A 125 17.54 -7.74 23.13
CA THR A 125 16.30 -6.95 23.24
C THR A 125 15.10 -7.69 22.64
N SER A 126 15.29 -8.38 21.51
CA SER A 126 14.26 -9.22 20.93
C SER A 126 13.83 -10.33 21.90
N TRP A 127 14.80 -10.97 22.53
CA TRP A 127 14.57 -12.05 23.49
C TRP A 127 13.72 -11.59 24.69
N GLU A 128 14.12 -10.47 25.31
CA GLU A 128 13.48 -9.96 26.52
C GLU A 128 12.21 -9.14 26.23
N ALA A 129 12.29 -8.16 25.33
CA ALA A 129 11.23 -7.18 25.15
C ALA A 129 10.15 -7.63 24.17
N VAL A 130 10.52 -8.38 23.10
CA VAL A 130 9.58 -8.83 22.06
C VAL A 130 9.03 -10.21 22.40
N LEU A 131 9.92 -11.19 22.59
CA LEU A 131 9.55 -12.58 22.90
C LEU A 131 9.18 -12.80 24.38
N LYS A 132 9.51 -11.82 25.24
CA LYS A 132 9.16 -11.81 26.69
C LYS A 132 9.70 -13.00 27.47
N HIS A 133 10.86 -13.50 27.06
CA HIS A 133 11.58 -14.51 27.86
C HIS A 133 12.07 -13.90 29.15
N LYS A 134 11.99 -14.67 30.25
CA LYS A 134 12.41 -14.23 31.60
C LYS A 134 13.86 -14.59 31.91
N ASP A 135 14.39 -15.58 31.23
CA ASP A 135 15.78 -16.00 31.33
C ASP A 135 16.67 -15.08 30.47
N PRO A 136 17.90 -14.79 30.94
CA PRO A 136 18.81 -13.96 30.17
C PRO A 136 19.14 -14.59 28.82
N TYR A 137 19.34 -13.74 27.81
CA TYR A 137 19.78 -14.18 26.47
C TYR A 137 21.16 -14.84 26.59
N GLN A 138 21.36 -16.00 25.95
CA GLN A 138 22.63 -16.69 25.81
C GLN A 138 22.91 -16.93 24.32
N ASP A 139 24.13 -16.71 23.88
CA ASP A 139 24.51 -16.80 22.46
C ASP A 139 24.37 -18.21 21.87
N ASP A 140 24.47 -19.25 22.72
CA ASP A 140 24.27 -20.65 22.33
C ASP A 140 22.82 -20.96 21.89
N LYS A 141 21.87 -20.15 22.30
CA LYS A 141 20.46 -20.28 21.88
C LYS A 141 20.20 -19.83 20.44
N PHE A 142 21.14 -19.15 19.80
CA PHE A 142 21.01 -18.73 18.39
C PHE A 142 21.12 -19.91 17.40
N THR A 143 21.85 -20.95 17.78
CA THR A 143 22.01 -22.18 16.98
C THR A 143 20.75 -23.05 16.89
N ILE A 144 19.70 -22.74 17.67
CA ILE A 144 18.43 -23.49 17.66
C ILE A 144 17.42 -22.91 16.66
N LEU A 145 17.72 -21.76 16.05
CA LEU A 145 16.79 -21.05 15.14
C LEU A 145 17.20 -21.19 13.65
N GLU A 146 18.25 -21.97 13.34
CA GLU A 146 18.59 -22.41 12.00
C GLU A 146 17.93 -23.76 11.66
#